data_836badf3dbbcac430ccc8f88035d349b
#
_entry.id   836badf3dbbcac430ccc8f88035d349b
#
_cell.length_a   1.000
_cell.length_b   1.000
_cell.length_c   1.000
_cell.angle_alpha   90.00
_cell.angle_beta   90.00
_cell.angle_gamma   90.00
#
_symmetry.space_group_name_H-M   'P 1'
#
loop_
_entity.id
_entity.type
_entity.pdbx_description
1 polymer ?
#
loop_
_entity_poly.entity_id
_entity_poly.type
_entity_poly.pdbx_seq_one_letter_code
_entity_poly.pdbx_strand_id
1 'polypeptide(L)'
;MNKLIRIVHKRQKYREALDGELATAQCLESVIAGGAKVFHDIQADGFNIDHVVVAPGGVFAVETKHRLKPTGTNTKDVGKVRFDGQVLQFPGWVEKKPIDQARRQADWLSKFLSKATGESVEAKPVLALPGWWVDRTGRSDVINPKNSSFMLKPGNGQGLAEDRKQRICYQLEQKCQESADARSARTAKR
;
A
#
# COMPACT_ATOMS: atom_id res chain seq x y z
N MET A 1 -10.02 -32.40 4.50
CA MET A 1 -9.31 -31.71 3.39
C MET A 1 -7.83 -32.09 3.45
N ASN A 2 -7.25 -32.62 2.38
CA ASN A 2 -5.91 -33.21 2.32
C ASN A 2 -4.84 -32.12 2.58
N LYS A 3 -3.78 -32.44 3.37
CA LYS A 3 -2.65 -31.55 3.68
C LYS A 3 -2.02 -30.93 2.43
N LEU A 4 -1.91 -31.73 1.35
CA LEU A 4 -1.37 -31.30 0.06
C LEU A 4 -2.24 -30.19 -0.57
N ILE A 5 -3.55 -30.35 -0.58
CA ILE A 5 -4.49 -29.35 -1.13
C ILE A 5 -4.35 -28.01 -0.37
N ARG A 6 -4.20 -28.05 0.96
CA ARG A 6 -3.99 -26.83 1.78
C ARG A 6 -2.69 -26.12 1.41
N ILE A 7 -1.61 -26.87 1.15
CA ILE A 7 -0.32 -26.30 0.76
C ILE A 7 -0.43 -25.64 -0.61
N VAL A 8 -1.05 -26.29 -1.57
CA VAL A 8 -1.26 -25.74 -2.94
C VAL A 8 -2.09 -24.46 -2.89
N HIS A 9 -3.22 -24.44 -2.17
CA HIS A 9 -4.05 -23.25 -2.03
C HIS A 9 -3.31 -22.11 -1.31
N LYS A 10 -2.51 -22.42 -0.29
CA LYS A 10 -1.70 -21.40 0.41
C LYS A 10 -0.67 -20.79 -0.53
N ARG A 11 0.03 -21.61 -1.30
CA ARG A 11 1.02 -21.17 -2.31
C ARG A 11 0.39 -20.28 -3.38
N GLN A 12 -0.79 -20.66 -3.88
CA GLN A 12 -1.51 -19.88 -4.87
C GLN A 12 -1.90 -18.50 -4.33
N LYS A 13 -2.44 -18.42 -3.09
CA LYS A 13 -2.75 -17.13 -2.44
C LYS A 13 -1.53 -16.23 -2.29
N TYR A 14 -0.36 -16.78 -1.94
CA TYR A 14 0.87 -16.00 -1.86
C TYR A 14 1.30 -15.47 -3.23
N ARG A 15 1.18 -16.29 -4.29
CA ARG A 15 1.49 -15.84 -5.65
C ARG A 15 0.56 -14.70 -6.08
N GLU A 16 -0.74 -14.85 -5.88
CA GLU A 16 -1.74 -13.82 -6.20
C GLU A 16 -1.49 -12.51 -5.42
N ALA A 17 -1.08 -12.59 -4.15
CA ALA A 17 -0.72 -11.42 -3.36
C ALA A 17 0.52 -10.73 -3.96
N LEU A 18 1.58 -11.48 -4.25
CA LEU A 18 2.81 -10.97 -4.85
C LEU A 18 2.54 -10.33 -6.23
N ASP A 19 1.74 -10.97 -7.08
CA ASP A 19 1.35 -10.44 -8.39
C ASP A 19 0.63 -9.08 -8.24
N GLY A 20 -0.21 -8.94 -7.21
CA GLY A 20 -0.88 -7.69 -6.88
C GLY A 20 0.10 -6.59 -6.43
N GLU A 21 1.05 -6.93 -5.55
CA GLU A 21 2.08 -6.01 -5.09
C GLU A 21 2.98 -5.54 -6.24
N LEU A 22 3.41 -6.46 -7.11
CA LEU A 22 4.20 -6.13 -8.31
C LEU A 22 3.43 -5.22 -9.27
N ALA A 23 2.15 -5.51 -9.52
CA ALA A 23 1.30 -4.66 -10.36
C ALA A 23 1.12 -3.26 -9.75
N THR A 24 1.03 -3.15 -8.43
CA THR A 24 0.97 -1.86 -7.74
C THR A 24 2.30 -1.13 -7.85
N ALA A 25 3.43 -1.81 -7.60
CA ALA A 25 4.77 -1.23 -7.75
C ALA A 25 4.99 -0.65 -9.15
N GLN A 26 4.65 -1.38 -10.22
CA GLN A 26 4.72 -0.91 -11.60
C GLN A 26 3.88 0.35 -11.84
N CYS A 27 2.67 0.42 -11.27
CA CYS A 27 1.85 1.62 -11.39
C CYS A 27 2.46 2.82 -10.65
N LEU A 28 3.18 2.60 -9.55
CA LEU A 28 3.86 3.63 -8.78
C LEU A 28 5.11 4.20 -9.49
N GLU A 29 5.63 3.56 -10.53
CA GLU A 29 6.71 4.13 -11.36
C GLU A 29 6.31 5.50 -11.95
N SER A 30 5.05 5.70 -12.25
CA SER A 30 4.54 6.99 -12.75
C SER A 30 4.68 8.13 -11.75
N VAL A 31 4.57 7.85 -10.44
CA VAL A 31 4.77 8.87 -9.40
C VAL A 31 6.26 9.08 -9.10
N ILE A 32 7.09 8.07 -9.29
CA ILE A 32 8.57 8.21 -9.23
C ILE A 32 9.03 9.18 -10.33
N ALA A 33 8.55 9.01 -11.56
CA ALA A 33 8.83 9.94 -12.66
C ALA A 33 8.37 11.38 -12.36
N GLY A 34 7.34 11.54 -11.52
CA GLY A 34 6.83 12.83 -11.02
C GLY A 34 7.58 13.37 -9.79
N GLY A 35 8.72 12.78 -9.39
CA GLY A 35 9.57 13.25 -8.29
C GLY A 35 9.24 12.66 -6.92
N ALA A 36 8.40 11.62 -6.83
CA ALA A 36 8.22 10.87 -5.60
C ALA A 36 9.38 9.87 -5.37
N LYS A 37 9.59 9.48 -4.10
CA LYS A 37 10.35 8.28 -3.74
C LYS A 37 9.40 7.19 -3.25
N VAL A 38 9.66 5.96 -3.66
CA VAL A 38 8.87 4.79 -3.27
C VAL A 38 9.77 3.77 -2.58
N PHE A 39 9.33 3.29 -1.44
CA PHE A 39 9.97 2.25 -0.65
C PHE A 39 9.04 1.03 -0.60
N HIS A 40 9.60 -0.16 -0.67
CA HIS A 40 8.85 -1.41 -0.68
C HIS A 40 9.15 -2.24 0.56
N ASP A 41 8.15 -3.00 1.02
CA ASP A 41 8.27 -3.98 2.10
C ASP A 41 8.90 -3.41 3.38
N ILE A 42 8.38 -2.26 3.85
CA ILE A 42 8.85 -1.63 5.08
C ILE A 42 8.43 -2.46 6.29
N GLN A 43 9.42 -3.00 6.99
CA GLN A 43 9.18 -3.84 8.17
C GLN A 43 8.75 -2.99 9.37
N ALA A 44 7.63 -3.36 9.97
CA ALA A 44 7.09 -2.77 11.18
C ALA A 44 7.01 -3.81 12.31
N ASP A 45 6.39 -3.44 13.43
CA ASP A 45 6.26 -4.31 14.60
C ASP A 45 5.18 -5.39 14.38
N GLY A 46 5.59 -6.53 13.81
CA GLY A 46 4.71 -7.68 13.57
C GLY A 46 3.93 -7.65 12.25
N PHE A 47 4.20 -6.68 11.39
CA PHE A 47 3.66 -6.59 10.03
C PHE A 47 4.64 -5.86 9.11
N ASN A 48 4.33 -5.78 7.83
CA ASN A 48 5.04 -4.93 6.87
C ASN A 48 4.05 -4.02 6.13
N ILE A 49 4.56 -2.91 5.59
CA ILE A 49 3.84 -2.02 4.70
C ILE A 49 4.32 -2.31 3.29
N ASP A 50 3.41 -2.67 2.38
CA ASP A 50 3.77 -3.11 1.03
C ASP A 50 4.55 -2.01 0.29
N HIS A 51 4.05 -0.75 0.33
CA HIS A 51 4.76 0.38 -0.25
C HIS A 51 4.58 1.64 0.60
N VAL A 52 5.65 2.45 0.70
CA VAL A 52 5.60 3.81 1.25
C VAL A 52 5.97 4.79 0.15
N VAL A 53 5.10 5.76 -0.12
CA VAL A 53 5.33 6.80 -1.12
C VAL A 53 5.57 8.12 -0.41
N VAL A 54 6.72 8.76 -0.69
CA VAL A 54 7.05 10.11 -0.24
C VAL A 54 7.05 11.02 -1.46
N ALA A 55 6.03 11.87 -1.55
CA ALA A 55 5.73 12.67 -2.73
C ALA A 55 5.40 14.13 -2.34
N PRO A 56 5.34 15.05 -3.33
CA PRO A 56 4.91 16.43 -3.04
C PRO A 56 3.55 16.53 -2.32
N GLY A 57 2.64 15.58 -2.53
CA GLY A 57 1.34 15.51 -1.85
C GLY A 57 1.38 15.00 -0.40
N GLY A 58 2.56 14.56 0.08
CA GLY A 58 2.77 14.04 1.43
C GLY A 58 3.38 12.65 1.48
N VAL A 59 3.18 11.97 2.61
CA VAL A 59 3.60 10.58 2.84
C VAL A 59 2.39 9.67 2.78
N PHE A 60 2.51 8.53 2.11
CA PHE A 60 1.42 7.57 1.94
C PHE A 60 1.88 6.15 2.31
N ALA A 61 1.11 5.49 3.17
CA ALA A 61 1.23 4.06 3.42
C ALA A 61 0.27 3.33 2.48
N VAL A 62 0.81 2.56 1.55
CA VAL A 62 0.03 1.88 0.51
C VAL A 62 0.00 0.38 0.81
N GLU A 63 -1.17 -0.11 1.16
CA GLU A 63 -1.49 -1.53 1.27
C GLU A 63 -2.07 -2.02 -0.05
N THR A 64 -1.62 -3.16 -0.53
CA THR A 64 -2.14 -3.79 -1.75
C THR A 64 -3.03 -4.97 -1.44
N LYS A 65 -4.19 -5.04 -2.05
CA LYS A 65 -5.06 -6.22 -2.01
C LYS A 65 -5.43 -6.68 -3.41
N HIS A 66 -4.86 -7.80 -3.81
CA HIS A 66 -5.30 -8.49 -5.01
C HIS A 66 -6.61 -9.23 -4.73
N ARG A 67 -7.61 -9.05 -5.59
CA ARG A 67 -8.90 -9.74 -5.54
C ARG A 67 -9.24 -10.23 -6.92
N LEU A 68 -9.55 -11.52 -7.03
CA LEU A 68 -10.03 -12.10 -8.27
C LEU A 68 -11.44 -11.60 -8.56
N LYS A 69 -11.71 -11.31 -9.82
CA LYS A 69 -13.07 -10.97 -10.27
C LYS A 69 -13.92 -12.23 -10.35
N PRO A 70 -15.22 -12.15 -10.00
CA PRO A 70 -16.13 -13.28 -10.20
C PRO A 70 -16.14 -13.72 -11.66
N THR A 71 -16.05 -15.02 -11.89
CA THR A 71 -16.20 -15.62 -13.22
C THR A 71 -17.65 -16.03 -13.47
N GLY A 72 -18.12 -15.93 -14.71
CA GLY A 72 -19.45 -16.40 -15.09
C GLY A 72 -20.62 -15.43 -14.86
N THR A 73 -20.36 -14.22 -14.41
CA THR A 73 -21.38 -13.16 -14.30
C THR A 73 -21.26 -12.19 -15.47
N ASN A 74 -22.26 -12.16 -16.33
CA ASN A 74 -22.33 -11.28 -17.51
C ASN A 74 -22.83 -9.86 -17.15
N THR A 75 -22.48 -9.36 -15.96
CA THR A 75 -22.93 -8.04 -15.49
C THR A 75 -21.86 -6.98 -15.76
N LYS A 76 -22.27 -5.79 -16.18
CA LYS A 76 -21.40 -4.63 -16.44
C LYS A 76 -20.55 -4.20 -15.24
N ASP A 77 -20.86 -4.71 -14.03
CA ASP A 77 -20.24 -4.32 -12.78
C ASP A 77 -19.22 -5.35 -12.22
N VAL A 78 -18.89 -6.41 -12.95
CA VAL A 78 -17.96 -7.48 -12.50
C VAL A 78 -16.59 -6.97 -12.09
N GLY A 79 -16.15 -5.83 -12.60
CA GLY A 79 -14.87 -5.20 -12.29
C GLY A 79 -14.97 -3.98 -11.38
N LYS A 80 -16.14 -3.70 -10.81
CA LYS A 80 -16.40 -2.53 -9.99
C LYS A 80 -16.44 -2.87 -8.50
N VAL A 81 -15.81 -2.03 -7.68
CA VAL A 81 -15.94 -2.04 -6.23
C VAL A 81 -16.41 -0.66 -5.78
N ARG A 82 -17.43 -0.61 -4.94
CA ARG A 82 -17.91 0.64 -4.34
C ARG A 82 -17.27 0.80 -2.95
N PHE A 83 -16.79 2.01 -2.67
CA PHE A 83 -16.28 2.39 -1.37
C PHE A 83 -17.07 3.58 -0.80
N ASP A 84 -17.70 3.39 0.35
CA ASP A 84 -18.54 4.39 1.03
C ASP A 84 -17.82 5.17 2.14
N GLY A 85 -16.50 4.96 2.29
CA GLY A 85 -15.68 5.52 3.36
C GLY A 85 -15.44 4.55 4.52
N GLN A 86 -16.16 3.45 4.61
CA GLN A 86 -16.06 2.45 5.68
C GLN A 86 -15.86 1.03 5.18
N VAL A 87 -16.56 0.61 4.13
CA VAL A 87 -16.52 -0.75 3.60
C VAL A 87 -16.34 -0.78 2.09
N LEU A 88 -15.77 -1.88 1.61
CA LEU A 88 -15.65 -2.21 0.20
C LEU A 88 -16.79 -3.15 -0.18
N GLN A 89 -17.62 -2.74 -1.13
CA GLN A 89 -18.71 -3.51 -1.67
C GLN A 89 -18.29 -4.06 -3.04
N PHE A 90 -17.85 -5.31 -3.07
CA PHE A 90 -17.55 -6.05 -4.28
C PHE A 90 -18.82 -6.74 -4.82
N PRO A 91 -18.84 -7.15 -6.10
CA PRO A 91 -19.93 -8.01 -6.61
C PRO A 91 -19.98 -9.34 -5.84
N GLY A 92 -20.96 -9.47 -4.94
CA GLY A 92 -21.20 -10.69 -4.17
C GLY A 92 -20.62 -10.75 -2.76
N TRP A 93 -19.79 -9.79 -2.33
CA TRP A 93 -19.29 -9.76 -0.93
C TRP A 93 -18.89 -8.35 -0.47
N VAL A 94 -18.74 -8.20 0.84
CA VAL A 94 -18.32 -6.93 1.48
C VAL A 94 -17.08 -7.17 2.34
N GLU A 95 -16.13 -6.23 2.30
CA GLU A 95 -14.90 -6.26 3.13
C GLU A 95 -14.67 -4.93 3.84
N LYS A 96 -14.20 -5.01 5.10
CA LYS A 96 -13.73 -3.87 5.88
C LYS A 96 -12.25 -4.01 6.29
N LYS A 97 -11.83 -5.22 6.60
CA LYS A 97 -10.48 -5.52 7.13
C LYS A 97 -9.33 -4.87 6.36
N PRO A 98 -9.28 -4.84 5.02
CA PRO A 98 -8.19 -4.21 4.28
C PRO A 98 -8.06 -2.71 4.56
N ILE A 99 -9.18 -2.01 4.75
CA ILE A 99 -9.20 -0.58 5.05
C ILE A 99 -8.64 -0.33 6.45
N ASP A 100 -9.09 -1.12 7.43
CA ASP A 100 -8.60 -1.03 8.81
C ASP A 100 -7.10 -1.37 8.88
N GLN A 101 -6.62 -2.27 8.01
CA GLN A 101 -5.19 -2.59 7.89
C GLN A 101 -4.41 -1.39 7.35
N ALA A 102 -4.83 -0.79 6.24
CA ALA A 102 -4.16 0.37 5.66
C ALA A 102 -4.10 1.55 6.65
N ARG A 103 -5.17 1.79 7.40
CA ARG A 103 -5.21 2.84 8.43
C ARG A 103 -4.21 2.58 9.55
N ARG A 104 -4.17 1.35 10.11
CA ARG A 104 -3.19 0.98 11.16
C ARG A 104 -1.75 1.12 10.68
N GLN A 105 -1.47 0.78 9.42
CA GLN A 105 -0.15 0.94 8.83
C GLN A 105 0.25 2.41 8.72
N ALA A 106 -0.66 3.27 8.29
CA ALA A 106 -0.45 4.72 8.21
C ALA A 106 -0.24 5.34 9.59
N ASP A 107 -1.01 4.93 10.59
CA ASP A 107 -0.85 5.38 11.98
C ASP A 107 0.52 5.00 12.55
N TRP A 108 0.95 3.76 12.30
CA TRP A 108 2.28 3.30 12.72
C TRP A 108 3.38 4.11 12.01
N LEU A 109 3.26 4.29 10.70
CA LEU A 109 4.24 5.03 9.89
C LEU A 109 4.34 6.49 10.34
N SER A 110 3.21 7.12 10.64
CA SER A 110 3.16 8.48 11.18
C SER A 110 3.93 8.59 12.49
N LYS A 111 3.72 7.68 13.43
CA LYS A 111 4.42 7.61 14.72
C LYS A 111 5.92 7.36 14.54
N PHE A 112 6.28 6.40 13.71
CA PHE A 112 7.66 6.06 13.40
C PHE A 112 8.41 7.27 12.83
N LEU A 113 7.88 7.89 11.77
CA LEU A 113 8.52 9.02 11.11
C LEU A 113 8.56 10.26 12.01
N SER A 114 7.50 10.54 12.76
CA SER A 114 7.50 11.67 13.69
C SER A 114 8.58 11.53 14.76
N LYS A 115 8.75 10.33 15.31
CA LYS A 115 9.81 10.04 16.28
C LYS A 115 11.19 10.14 15.66
N ALA A 116 11.38 9.61 14.44
CA ALA A 116 12.68 9.53 13.79
C ALA A 116 13.16 10.88 13.24
N THR A 117 12.23 11.77 12.83
CA THR A 117 12.58 13.10 12.29
C THR A 117 12.53 14.21 13.34
N GLY A 118 11.91 13.97 14.49
CA GLY A 118 11.69 15.00 15.53
C GLY A 118 10.58 16.01 15.18
N GLU A 119 9.84 15.77 14.08
CA GLU A 119 8.76 16.64 13.59
C GLU A 119 7.48 15.83 13.42
N SER A 120 6.31 16.49 13.53
CA SER A 120 5.02 15.83 13.26
C SER A 120 4.93 15.43 11.77
N VAL A 121 4.88 14.14 11.48
CA VAL A 121 4.68 13.58 10.13
C VAL A 121 3.37 12.80 10.11
N GLU A 122 2.46 13.21 9.23
CA GLU A 122 1.22 12.48 8.95
C GLU A 122 1.40 11.62 7.68
N ALA A 123 1.27 10.32 7.84
CA ALA A 123 1.17 9.39 6.72
C ALA A 123 -0.32 9.10 6.43
N LYS A 124 -0.69 9.18 5.16
CA LYS A 124 -2.05 8.95 4.68
C LYS A 124 -2.24 7.48 4.29
N PRO A 125 -3.31 6.81 4.75
CA PRO A 125 -3.60 5.45 4.32
C PRO A 125 -4.05 5.41 2.87
N VAL A 126 -3.58 4.41 2.11
CA VAL A 126 -4.05 4.12 0.76
C VAL A 126 -4.19 2.61 0.61
N LEU A 127 -5.37 2.17 0.19
CA LEU A 127 -5.62 0.80 -0.20
C LEU A 127 -5.64 0.71 -1.73
N ALA A 128 -4.68 -0.01 -2.30
CA ALA A 128 -4.57 -0.26 -3.73
C ALA A 128 -5.27 -1.57 -4.12
N LEU A 129 -6.18 -1.49 -5.07
CA LEU A 129 -6.94 -2.61 -5.64
C LEU A 129 -6.60 -2.75 -7.14
N PRO A 130 -5.48 -3.42 -7.49
CA PRO A 130 -5.09 -3.57 -8.88
C PRO A 130 -6.16 -4.32 -9.68
N GLY A 131 -6.46 -3.80 -10.87
CA GLY A 131 -7.45 -4.38 -11.77
C GLY A 131 -8.91 -4.03 -11.49
N TRP A 132 -9.23 -3.35 -10.38
CA TRP A 132 -10.60 -2.94 -10.04
C TRP A 132 -10.87 -1.48 -10.40
N TRP A 133 -12.06 -1.23 -10.91
CA TRP A 133 -12.61 0.12 -10.98
C TRP A 133 -13.18 0.49 -9.61
N VAL A 134 -12.63 1.52 -8.98
CA VAL A 134 -13.09 1.98 -7.67
C VAL A 134 -14.08 3.11 -7.84
N ASP A 135 -15.35 2.83 -7.51
CA ASP A 135 -16.41 3.80 -7.39
C ASP A 135 -16.47 4.29 -5.94
N ARG A 136 -16.20 5.57 -5.73
CA ARG A 136 -16.02 6.14 -4.39
C ARG A 136 -16.77 7.45 -4.20
N THR A 137 -17.31 7.63 -3.01
CA THR A 137 -17.92 8.89 -2.58
C THR A 137 -16.89 9.67 -1.74
N GLY A 138 -16.22 10.63 -2.38
CA GLY A 138 -15.47 11.70 -1.71
C GLY A 138 -14.03 11.38 -1.24
N ARG A 139 -13.74 10.24 -0.63
CA ARG A 139 -12.40 9.94 -0.06
C ARG A 139 -11.48 9.22 -1.05
N SER A 140 -10.17 9.50 -0.94
CA SER A 140 -9.14 8.93 -1.83
C SER A 140 -8.34 7.76 -1.21
N ASP A 141 -8.81 7.21 -0.09
CA ASP A 141 -8.12 6.15 0.65
C ASP A 141 -8.10 4.80 -0.10
N VAL A 142 -9.01 4.62 -1.08
CA VAL A 142 -9.08 3.39 -1.89
C VAL A 142 -8.94 3.76 -3.36
N ILE A 143 -8.02 3.11 -4.06
CA ILE A 143 -7.70 3.42 -5.45
C ILE A 143 -7.48 2.17 -6.31
N ASN A 144 -7.68 2.30 -7.62
CA ASN A 144 -6.88 1.53 -8.54
C ASN A 144 -5.48 2.16 -8.58
N PRO A 145 -4.37 1.40 -8.45
CA PRO A 145 -3.02 2.00 -8.42
C PRO A 145 -2.64 2.79 -9.68
N LYS A 146 -3.31 2.57 -10.81
CA LYS A 146 -3.19 3.43 -12.02
C LYS A 146 -3.59 4.88 -11.77
N ASN A 147 -4.35 5.16 -10.71
CA ASN A 147 -4.83 6.49 -10.34
C ASN A 147 -3.99 7.12 -9.20
N SER A 148 -2.70 6.79 -9.09
CA SER A 148 -1.81 7.26 -8.02
C SER A 148 -1.32 8.71 -8.19
N SER A 149 -1.55 9.35 -9.34
CA SER A 149 -1.06 10.70 -9.65
C SER A 149 -1.50 11.79 -8.66
N PHE A 150 -2.58 11.58 -7.88
CA PHE A 150 -3.02 12.51 -6.83
C PHE A 150 -1.96 12.67 -5.73
N MET A 151 -1.08 11.69 -5.53
CA MET A 151 0.01 11.74 -4.56
C MET A 151 1.05 12.84 -4.89
N LEU A 152 1.12 13.23 -6.17
CA LEU A 152 2.00 14.31 -6.63
C LEU A 152 1.42 15.71 -6.39
N LYS A 153 0.11 15.79 -6.10
CA LYS A 153 -0.58 17.08 -5.93
C LYS A 153 -0.52 17.51 -4.47
N PRO A 154 0.07 18.68 -4.14
CA PRO A 154 0.02 19.22 -2.80
C PRO A 154 -1.42 19.39 -2.33
N GLY A 155 -1.72 18.88 -1.11
CA GLY A 155 -2.97 19.21 -0.44
C GLY A 155 -2.95 20.67 0.05
N ASN A 156 -4.08 21.38 -0.03
CA ASN A 156 -4.22 22.76 0.48
C ASN A 156 -3.13 23.75 0.03
N GLY A 157 -2.55 23.54 -1.16
CA GLY A 157 -1.59 24.47 -1.76
C GLY A 157 -0.16 24.40 -1.23
N GLN A 158 0.12 23.66 -0.16
CA GLN A 158 1.48 23.47 0.36
C GLN A 158 1.91 22.02 0.20
N GLY A 159 2.97 21.80 -0.61
CA GLY A 159 3.61 20.50 -0.77
C GLY A 159 4.51 20.15 0.41
N LEU A 160 4.91 18.89 0.47
CA LEU A 160 5.98 18.47 1.37
C LEU A 160 7.29 19.17 0.96
N ALA A 161 7.82 20.01 1.85
CA ALA A 161 9.06 20.74 1.60
C ALA A 161 10.23 19.77 1.32
N GLU A 162 11.14 20.12 0.40
CA GLU A 162 12.16 19.20 -0.09
C GLU A 162 13.14 18.76 1.01
N ASP A 163 13.53 19.64 1.91
CA ASP A 163 14.37 19.32 3.08
C ASP A 163 13.70 18.30 4.01
N ARG A 164 12.40 18.47 4.23
CA ARG A 164 11.57 17.54 5.03
C ARG A 164 11.43 16.19 4.33
N LYS A 165 11.21 16.20 3.01
CA LYS A 165 11.15 15.00 2.18
C LYS A 165 12.47 14.23 2.27
N GLN A 166 13.62 14.91 2.19
CA GLN A 166 14.93 14.29 2.31
C GLN A 166 15.13 13.63 3.68
N ARG A 167 14.78 14.32 4.79
CA ARG A 167 14.86 13.73 6.14
C ARG A 167 13.99 12.47 6.27
N ILE A 168 12.77 12.52 5.77
CA ILE A 168 11.85 11.36 5.80
C ILE A 168 12.42 10.20 4.96
N CYS A 169 12.89 10.47 3.74
CA CYS A 169 13.47 9.44 2.88
C CYS A 169 14.71 8.82 3.52
N TYR A 170 15.58 9.59 4.14
CA TYR A 170 16.73 9.08 4.87
C TYR A 170 16.33 8.08 5.97
N GLN A 171 15.32 8.40 6.77
CA GLN A 171 14.84 7.50 7.83
C GLN A 171 14.26 6.18 7.26
N LEU A 172 13.58 6.25 6.13
CA LEU A 172 13.06 5.06 5.45
C LEU A 172 14.18 4.22 4.84
N GLU A 173 15.22 4.84 4.27
CA GLU A 173 16.41 4.16 3.76
C GLU A 173 17.13 3.39 4.89
N GLN A 174 17.34 4.04 6.04
CA GLN A 174 17.92 3.38 7.22
C GLN A 174 17.06 2.17 7.67
N LYS A 175 15.74 2.33 7.70
CA LYS A 175 14.81 1.24 8.06
C LYS A 175 14.87 0.07 7.08
N CYS A 176 15.01 0.33 5.79
CA CYS A 176 15.22 -0.71 4.78
C CYS A 176 16.54 -1.46 4.99
N GLN A 177 17.62 -0.73 5.27
CA GLN A 177 18.96 -1.31 5.50
C GLN A 177 18.96 -2.22 6.72
N GLU A 178 18.44 -1.76 7.86
CA GLU A 178 18.30 -2.58 9.07
C GLU A 178 17.55 -3.90 8.80
N SER A 179 16.50 -3.83 8.00
CA SER A 179 15.69 -5.00 7.63
C SER A 179 16.46 -5.98 6.74
N ALA A 180 17.28 -5.47 5.79
CA ALA A 180 18.13 -6.27 4.92
C ALA A 180 19.23 -6.98 5.73
N ASP A 181 19.89 -6.28 6.63
CA ASP A 181 20.96 -6.81 7.49
C ASP A 181 20.40 -7.92 8.42
N ALA A 182 19.22 -7.70 9.01
CA ALA A 182 18.56 -8.69 9.84
C ALA A 182 18.18 -9.98 9.07
N ARG A 183 17.77 -9.85 7.79
CA ARG A 183 17.49 -11.02 6.93
C ARG A 183 18.76 -11.79 6.59
N SER A 184 19.83 -11.08 6.22
CA SER A 184 21.14 -11.67 5.89
C SER A 184 21.72 -12.43 7.08
N ALA A 185 21.64 -11.87 8.29
CA ALA A 185 22.09 -12.52 9.50
C ALA A 185 21.32 -13.79 9.85
N ARG A 186 19.99 -13.84 9.53
CA ARG A 186 19.17 -15.05 9.72
C ARG A 186 19.50 -16.16 8.72
N THR A 187 19.82 -15.79 7.49
CA THR A 187 20.19 -16.75 6.44
C THR A 187 21.55 -17.37 6.68
N ALA A 188 22.52 -16.60 7.22
CA ALA A 188 23.86 -17.07 7.55
C ALA A 188 23.90 -18.06 8.77
N LYS A 189 22.83 -18.10 9.57
CA LYS A 189 22.70 -19.00 10.77
C LYS A 189 21.99 -20.33 10.48
N ARG A 190 21.58 -20.57 9.23
CA ARG A 190 20.95 -21.82 8.76
C ARG A 190 21.90 -22.63 7.93
#